data_923405f1e8f2cdc1e98a21fb13e3289e
#
_entry.id   923405f1e8f2cdc1e98a21fb13e3289e
#
_cell.length_a   1.000
_cell.length_b   1.000
_cell.length_c   1.000
_cell.angle_alpha   90.00
_cell.angle_beta   90.00
_cell.angle_gamma   90.00
#
_symmetry.space_group_name_H-M   'P 1'
#
loop_
_entity.id
_entity.type
_entity.pdbx_description
1 polymer ?
#
loop_
_entity_poly.entity_id
_entity_poly.type
_entity_poly.pdbx_seq_one_letter_code
_entity_poly.pdbx_strand_id
1 'polypeptide(L)'
;MHSRHIFIFFFLFVVEGFCANYVSIKSVSSTAYLRKGPGKWYPIEWVLKAPGLPLKVLEENGGFKKVEIPDGSVGWLSDILISPKKTLIVKKQTYLFNNKNQPIAMILKNTIVSNKGCFAKKEKFICKVSVDKHEGNIKKKYVWGTD
;
A
#
# COMPACT_ATOMS: atom_id res chain seq x y z
N MET A 1 -45.75 -42.70 -14.89
CA MET A 1 -44.43 -42.13 -15.29
C MET A 1 -44.29 -40.75 -14.65
N HIS A 2 -43.53 -40.63 -13.54
CA HIS A 2 -43.32 -39.37 -12.83
C HIS A 2 -41.93 -38.86 -13.19
N SER A 3 -41.89 -37.79 -14.00
CA SER A 3 -40.65 -37.08 -14.34
C SER A 3 -40.23 -36.18 -13.17
N ARG A 4 -39.15 -36.52 -12.49
CA ARG A 4 -38.54 -35.70 -11.44
C ARG A 4 -37.57 -34.71 -12.12
N HIS A 5 -37.95 -33.47 -12.25
CA HIS A 5 -37.04 -32.40 -12.65
C HIS A 5 -36.13 -32.05 -11.47
N ILE A 6 -34.85 -32.38 -11.59
CA ILE A 6 -33.80 -31.98 -10.67
C ILE A 6 -33.39 -30.56 -11.04
N PHE A 7 -33.76 -29.57 -10.21
CA PHE A 7 -33.26 -28.22 -10.31
C PHE A 7 -31.86 -28.16 -9.71
N ILE A 8 -30.83 -28.09 -10.56
CA ILE A 8 -29.45 -27.84 -10.10
C ILE A 8 -29.33 -26.34 -9.88
N PHE A 9 -29.30 -25.93 -8.61
CA PHE A 9 -29.02 -24.57 -8.21
C PHE A 9 -27.50 -24.32 -8.33
N PHE A 10 -27.11 -23.64 -9.40
CA PHE A 10 -25.72 -23.21 -9.61
C PHE A 10 -25.44 -22.02 -8.71
N PHE A 11 -24.78 -22.26 -7.57
CA PHE A 11 -24.35 -21.20 -6.67
C PHE A 11 -23.15 -20.49 -7.31
N LEU A 12 -23.40 -19.34 -7.95
CA LEU A 12 -22.34 -18.44 -8.41
C LEU A 12 -21.67 -17.81 -7.17
N PHE A 13 -20.50 -18.34 -6.81
CA PHE A 13 -19.60 -17.67 -5.87
C PHE A 13 -19.03 -16.43 -6.58
N VAL A 14 -19.59 -15.26 -6.27
CA VAL A 14 -18.96 -13.98 -6.61
C VAL A 14 -17.78 -13.83 -5.66
N VAL A 15 -16.57 -14.07 -6.16
CA VAL A 15 -15.33 -13.69 -5.45
C VAL A 15 -15.20 -12.19 -5.57
N GLU A 16 -15.65 -11.46 -4.54
CA GLU A 16 -15.34 -10.04 -4.42
C GLU A 16 -13.83 -9.92 -4.23
N GLY A 17 -13.15 -9.44 -5.27
CA GLY A 17 -11.74 -9.10 -5.20
C GLY A 17 -11.55 -7.94 -4.22
N PHE A 18 -11.08 -8.23 -3.01
CA PHE A 18 -10.67 -7.21 -2.06
C PHE A 18 -9.44 -6.48 -2.63
N CYS A 19 -9.68 -5.31 -3.24
CA CYS A 19 -8.60 -4.39 -3.55
C CYS A 19 -8.10 -3.80 -2.24
N ALA A 20 -6.83 -4.05 -1.88
CA ALA A 20 -6.30 -3.56 -0.62
C ALA A 20 -6.24 -2.03 -0.64
N ASN A 21 -6.74 -1.42 0.43
CA ASN A 21 -6.71 0.03 0.59
C ASN A 21 -5.37 0.45 1.19
N TYR A 22 -4.57 1.19 0.41
CA TYR A 22 -3.32 1.79 0.87
C TYR A 22 -3.51 3.27 1.17
N VAL A 23 -2.88 3.71 2.23
CA VAL A 23 -2.80 5.09 2.70
C VAL A 23 -1.34 5.40 3.07
N SER A 24 -1.05 6.57 3.63
CA SER A 24 0.31 6.86 4.11
C SER A 24 0.28 7.63 5.45
N ILE A 25 1.40 7.63 6.16
CA ILE A 25 1.61 8.55 7.28
C ILE A 25 1.68 9.97 6.72
N LYS A 26 1.03 10.93 7.38
CA LYS A 26 1.14 12.35 7.00
C LYS A 26 2.59 12.79 6.95
N SER A 27 2.98 13.50 5.90
CA SER A 27 4.35 13.99 5.71
C SER A 27 4.79 15.02 6.75
N VAL A 28 3.83 15.68 7.39
CA VAL A 28 4.09 16.64 8.50
C VAL A 28 4.23 15.96 9.86
N SER A 29 3.96 14.67 9.96
CA SER A 29 4.05 13.91 11.21
C SER A 29 5.47 13.41 11.41
N SER A 30 6.18 13.97 12.41
CA SER A 30 7.53 13.52 12.76
C SER A 30 7.55 12.15 13.43
N THR A 31 6.45 11.78 14.08
CA THR A 31 6.32 10.55 14.86
C THR A 31 4.90 10.01 14.79
N ALA A 32 4.76 8.70 14.58
CA ALA A 32 3.49 8.00 14.60
C ALA A 32 3.58 6.76 15.52
N TYR A 33 2.58 6.60 16.39
CA TYR A 33 2.55 5.51 17.37
C TYR A 33 1.63 4.39 16.88
N LEU A 34 2.21 3.24 16.60
CA LEU A 34 1.49 2.02 16.29
C LEU A 34 1.17 1.29 17.60
N ARG A 35 -0.11 1.04 17.86
CA ARG A 35 -0.61 0.54 19.14
C ARG A 35 -1.20 -0.86 19.00
N LYS A 36 -1.34 -1.55 20.14
CA LYS A 36 -1.97 -2.88 20.22
C LYS A 36 -3.47 -2.89 19.93
N GLY A 37 -4.14 -1.76 20.07
CA GLY A 37 -5.59 -1.65 19.88
C GLY A 37 -6.05 -0.26 19.49
N PRO A 38 -7.36 -0.11 19.15
CA PRO A 38 -7.95 1.12 18.61
C PRO A 38 -8.24 2.14 19.70
N GLY A 39 -7.22 2.74 20.29
CA GLY A 39 -7.38 3.76 21.31
C GLY A 39 -6.06 4.25 21.91
N LYS A 40 -6.07 5.46 22.44
CA LYS A 40 -4.87 6.07 23.04
C LYS A 40 -4.40 5.35 24.32
N TRP A 41 -5.30 4.62 24.99
CA TRP A 41 -5.03 3.82 26.20
C TRP A 41 -4.34 2.48 25.93
N TYR A 42 -4.34 2.02 24.67
CA TYR A 42 -3.60 0.82 24.31
C TYR A 42 -2.10 1.06 24.26
N PRO A 43 -1.28 0.09 24.69
CA PRO A 43 0.18 0.21 24.67
C PRO A 43 0.72 0.51 23.26
N ILE A 44 1.77 1.31 23.21
CA ILE A 44 2.54 1.56 21.99
C ILE A 44 3.46 0.36 21.76
N GLU A 45 3.40 -0.24 20.57
CA GLU A 45 4.33 -1.31 20.16
C GLU A 45 5.49 -0.77 19.33
N TRP A 46 5.19 0.20 18.43
CA TRP A 46 6.18 0.77 17.54
C TRP A 46 6.08 2.29 17.50
N VAL A 47 7.23 2.92 17.40
CA VAL A 47 7.35 4.35 17.16
C VAL A 47 7.90 4.54 15.76
N LEU A 48 7.05 4.98 14.84
CA LEU A 48 7.39 5.16 13.43
C LEU A 48 7.86 6.60 13.20
N LYS A 49 9.08 6.75 12.69
CA LYS A 49 9.68 8.05 12.31
C LYS A 49 9.91 8.09 10.80
N ALA A 50 8.86 7.85 10.03
CA ALA A 50 8.92 7.73 8.58
C ALA A 50 7.74 8.48 7.94
N PRO A 51 7.85 9.81 7.78
CA PRO A 51 6.84 10.61 7.09
C PRO A 51 6.58 10.06 5.68
N GLY A 52 5.30 9.93 5.32
CA GLY A 52 4.91 9.38 4.03
C GLY A 52 4.99 7.85 3.91
N LEU A 53 5.33 7.12 4.97
CA LEU A 53 5.38 5.65 4.93
C LEU A 53 4.06 5.07 4.42
N PRO A 54 4.06 4.22 3.40
CA PRO A 54 2.85 3.54 2.94
C PRO A 54 2.34 2.57 4.01
N LEU A 55 1.02 2.45 4.10
CA LEU A 55 0.30 1.63 5.07
C LEU A 55 -0.79 0.87 4.34
N LYS A 56 -0.91 -0.43 4.58
CA LYS A 56 -2.03 -1.24 4.10
C LYS A 56 -3.10 -1.26 5.18
N VAL A 57 -4.30 -0.74 4.86
CA VAL A 57 -5.42 -0.74 5.81
C VAL A 57 -6.06 -2.11 5.84
N LEU A 58 -6.18 -2.68 7.04
CA LEU A 58 -6.79 -3.98 7.29
C LEU A 58 -8.18 -3.85 7.91
N GLU A 59 -8.38 -2.83 8.79
CA GLU A 59 -9.60 -2.65 9.57
C GLU A 59 -9.71 -1.18 10.01
N GLU A 60 -10.94 -0.70 10.27
CA GLU A 60 -11.19 0.63 10.80
C GLU A 60 -12.08 0.54 12.04
N ASN A 61 -11.74 1.28 13.09
CA ASN A 61 -12.51 1.30 14.34
C ASN A 61 -12.26 2.59 15.13
N GLY A 62 -13.31 3.35 15.42
CA GLY A 62 -13.32 4.43 16.42
C GLY A 62 -12.25 5.52 16.22
N GLY A 63 -11.97 5.95 14.98
CA GLY A 63 -10.94 6.96 14.68
C GLY A 63 -9.53 6.39 14.63
N PHE A 64 -9.41 5.06 14.55
CA PHE A 64 -8.15 4.33 14.35
C PHE A 64 -8.27 3.37 13.16
N LYS A 65 -7.15 3.14 12.48
CA LYS A 65 -7.02 2.12 11.46
C LYS A 65 -6.01 1.06 11.89
N LYS A 66 -6.40 -0.21 11.76
CA LYS A 66 -5.46 -1.32 11.82
C LYS A 66 -4.70 -1.37 10.51
N VAL A 67 -3.40 -1.27 10.59
CA VAL A 67 -2.54 -1.18 9.41
C VAL A 67 -1.40 -2.17 9.48
N GLU A 68 -0.99 -2.65 8.31
CA GLU A 68 0.26 -3.37 8.11
C GLU A 68 1.29 -2.40 7.52
N ILE A 69 2.50 -2.41 8.07
CA ILE A 69 3.64 -1.64 7.59
C ILE A 69 4.57 -2.51 6.73
N PRO A 70 5.54 -1.95 6.00
CA PRO A 70 6.33 -2.68 5.00
C PRO A 70 7.12 -3.90 5.48
N ASP A 71 7.43 -3.99 6.77
CA ASP A 71 8.11 -5.14 7.36
C ASP A 71 7.16 -6.29 7.79
N GLY A 72 5.85 -6.11 7.57
CA GLY A 72 4.80 -7.05 7.93
C GLY A 72 4.22 -6.86 9.34
N SER A 73 4.76 -5.94 10.14
CA SER A 73 4.19 -5.63 11.45
C SER A 73 2.82 -5.00 11.32
N VAL A 74 1.91 -5.34 12.24
CA VAL A 74 0.52 -4.90 12.25
C VAL A 74 0.21 -4.19 13.56
N GLY A 75 -0.57 -3.12 13.49
CA GLY A 75 -1.05 -2.41 14.69
C GLY A 75 -2.05 -1.32 14.34
N TRP A 76 -2.46 -0.57 15.35
CA TRP A 76 -3.47 0.46 15.25
C TRP A 76 -2.86 1.86 15.25
N LEU A 77 -3.19 2.65 14.25
CA LEU A 77 -2.74 4.03 14.07
C LEU A 77 -3.93 4.97 14.09
N SER A 78 -3.79 6.13 14.76
CA SER A 78 -4.83 7.15 14.79
C SER A 78 -5.04 7.78 13.40
N ASP A 79 -6.30 7.97 13.01
CA ASP A 79 -6.69 8.59 11.73
C ASP A 79 -6.11 9.97 11.51
N ILE A 80 -5.87 10.72 12.59
CA ILE A 80 -5.27 12.07 12.50
C ILE A 80 -3.86 12.07 11.93
N LEU A 81 -3.15 10.92 11.99
CA LEU A 81 -1.79 10.73 11.48
C LEU A 81 -1.77 10.19 10.05
N ILE A 82 -2.93 9.88 9.48
CA ILE A 82 -3.08 9.21 8.19
C ILE A 82 -3.44 10.22 7.10
N SER A 83 -2.83 10.04 5.93
CA SER A 83 -3.09 10.77 4.71
C SER A 83 -3.60 9.82 3.63
N PRO A 84 -4.59 10.22 2.80
CA PRO A 84 -5.04 9.45 1.65
C PRO A 84 -4.01 9.41 0.51
N LYS A 85 -2.92 10.16 0.62
CA LYS A 85 -1.86 10.20 -0.39
C LYS A 85 -1.27 8.81 -0.59
N LYS A 86 -1.19 8.37 -1.84
CA LYS A 86 -0.59 7.09 -2.21
C LYS A 86 0.91 7.23 -2.34
N THR A 87 1.64 6.42 -1.60
CA THR A 87 3.10 6.35 -1.63
C THR A 87 3.55 4.91 -1.79
N LEU A 88 4.79 4.73 -2.19
CA LEU A 88 5.45 3.43 -2.25
C LEU A 88 6.79 3.51 -1.53
N ILE A 89 7.22 2.40 -0.93
CA ILE A 89 8.58 2.28 -0.41
C ILE A 89 9.38 1.31 -1.28
N VAL A 90 10.61 1.70 -1.60
CA VAL A 90 11.52 0.90 -2.42
C VAL A 90 12.14 -0.21 -1.57
N LYS A 91 11.88 -1.48 -1.90
CA LYS A 91 12.37 -2.66 -1.18
C LYS A 91 13.80 -3.05 -1.51
N LYS A 92 14.25 -2.68 -2.72
CA LYS A 92 15.58 -2.98 -3.23
C LYS A 92 16.06 -1.82 -4.10
N GLN A 93 17.33 -1.45 -3.96
CA GLN A 93 17.95 -0.45 -4.85
C GLN A 93 17.65 -0.77 -6.32
N THR A 94 17.24 0.24 -7.05
CA THR A 94 16.82 0.13 -8.44
C THR A 94 17.01 1.44 -9.19
N TYR A 95 16.72 1.42 -10.48
CA TYR A 95 16.73 2.63 -11.31
C TYR A 95 15.33 3.14 -11.57
N LEU A 96 15.22 4.45 -11.66
CA LEU A 96 14.08 5.16 -12.24
C LEU A 96 14.31 5.26 -13.75
N PHE A 97 13.31 4.90 -14.54
CA PHE A 97 13.39 4.89 -16.00
C PHE A 97 12.46 5.93 -16.61
N ASN A 98 12.90 6.56 -17.69
CA ASN A 98 12.04 7.42 -18.52
C ASN A 98 11.09 6.57 -19.40
N ASN A 99 10.26 7.23 -20.20
CA ASN A 99 9.31 6.55 -21.10
C ASN A 99 9.99 5.79 -22.24
N LYS A 100 11.26 6.09 -22.55
CA LYS A 100 12.10 5.39 -23.52
C LYS A 100 12.87 4.23 -22.90
N ASN A 101 12.56 3.87 -21.64
CA ASN A 101 13.22 2.81 -20.87
C ASN A 101 14.74 3.04 -20.64
N GLN A 102 15.12 4.30 -20.54
CA GLN A 102 16.50 4.69 -20.20
C GLN A 102 16.57 5.04 -18.70
N PRO A 103 17.60 4.61 -17.97
CA PRO A 103 17.77 4.96 -16.56
C PRO A 103 18.10 6.46 -16.43
N ILE A 104 17.37 7.14 -15.54
CA ILE A 104 17.54 8.59 -15.29
C ILE A 104 17.98 8.92 -13.87
N ALA A 105 17.76 8.02 -12.93
CA ALA A 105 18.21 8.15 -11.55
C ALA A 105 18.30 6.80 -10.87
N MET A 106 19.16 6.68 -9.87
CA MET A 106 19.21 5.52 -8.98
C MET A 106 18.42 5.82 -7.72
N ILE A 107 17.55 4.89 -7.34
CA ILE A 107 16.72 4.98 -6.14
C ILE A 107 17.20 3.96 -5.13
N LEU A 108 17.53 4.41 -3.93
CA LEU A 108 18.03 3.56 -2.86
C LEU A 108 16.89 2.78 -2.19
N LYS A 109 17.25 1.66 -1.56
CA LYS A 109 16.35 0.92 -0.67
C LYS A 109 15.81 1.85 0.43
N ASN A 110 14.57 1.64 0.83
CA ASN A 110 13.83 2.39 1.84
C ASN A 110 13.47 3.84 1.44
N THR A 111 13.75 4.25 0.20
CA THR A 111 13.23 5.53 -0.31
C THR A 111 11.72 5.48 -0.45
N ILE A 112 11.04 6.48 0.07
CA ILE A 112 9.59 6.67 -0.10
C ILE A 112 9.37 7.56 -1.32
N VAL A 113 8.52 7.10 -2.24
CA VAL A 113 8.20 7.81 -3.49
C VAL A 113 6.69 8.01 -3.61
N SER A 114 6.26 9.07 -4.28
CA SER A 114 4.84 9.29 -4.55
C SER A 114 4.38 8.35 -5.65
N ASN A 115 3.29 7.62 -5.42
CA ASN A 115 2.67 6.74 -6.41
C ASN A 115 1.75 7.55 -7.33
N LYS A 116 2.01 7.53 -8.63
CA LYS A 116 1.19 8.15 -9.68
C LYS A 116 0.32 7.14 -10.42
N GLY A 117 0.39 5.87 -10.04
CA GLY A 117 -0.34 4.76 -10.61
C GLY A 117 0.55 3.62 -11.08
N CYS A 118 0.06 2.39 -10.91
CA CYS A 118 0.73 1.19 -11.38
C CYS A 118 -0.10 0.55 -12.49
N PHE A 119 0.55 0.02 -13.51
CA PHE A 119 -0.11 -0.55 -14.69
C PHE A 119 0.74 -1.65 -15.32
N ALA A 120 0.09 -2.49 -16.13
CA ALA A 120 0.76 -3.50 -16.93
C ALA A 120 1.19 -2.91 -18.27
N LYS A 121 2.44 -3.15 -18.68
CA LYS A 121 2.98 -2.80 -19.99
C LYS A 121 3.80 -3.97 -20.52
N LYS A 122 3.38 -4.57 -21.65
CA LYS A 122 4.05 -5.72 -22.27
C LYS A 122 4.48 -6.78 -21.25
N GLU A 123 3.49 -7.34 -20.53
CA GLU A 123 3.68 -8.39 -19.49
C GLU A 123 4.50 -7.95 -18.25
N LYS A 124 4.90 -6.69 -18.16
CA LYS A 124 5.60 -6.14 -16.99
C LYS A 124 4.69 -5.20 -16.22
N PHE A 125 4.69 -5.36 -14.89
CA PHE A 125 4.03 -4.42 -14.00
C PHE A 125 4.99 -3.31 -13.60
N ILE A 126 4.62 -2.07 -13.91
CA ILE A 126 5.39 -0.87 -13.60
C ILE A 126 4.55 0.14 -12.85
N CYS A 127 5.19 0.95 -12.01
CA CYS A 127 4.57 2.06 -11.32
C CYS A 127 5.21 3.36 -11.80
N LYS A 128 4.38 4.34 -12.17
CA LYS A 128 4.82 5.70 -12.37
C LYS A 128 4.96 6.38 -11.02
N VAL A 129 6.11 6.93 -10.73
CA VAL A 129 6.44 7.51 -9.43
C VAL A 129 7.10 8.88 -9.58
N SER A 130 7.02 9.67 -8.52
CA SER A 130 7.82 10.89 -8.40
C SER A 130 8.57 10.89 -7.07
N VAL A 131 9.82 11.35 -7.13
CA VAL A 131 10.69 11.55 -5.98
C VAL A 131 11.50 12.83 -6.21
N ASP A 132 11.42 13.75 -5.27
CA ASP A 132 11.98 15.11 -5.40
C ASP A 132 11.50 15.79 -6.70
N LYS A 133 12.43 16.11 -7.59
CA LYS A 133 12.17 16.74 -8.90
C LYS A 133 12.12 15.73 -10.06
N HIS A 134 12.29 14.43 -9.79
CA HIS A 134 12.34 13.40 -10.80
C HIS A 134 11.02 12.64 -10.88
N GLU A 135 10.58 12.39 -12.10
CA GLU A 135 9.42 11.56 -12.39
C GLU A 135 9.81 10.46 -13.39
N GLY A 136 9.33 9.25 -13.17
CA GLY A 136 9.64 8.13 -14.05
C GLY A 136 8.97 6.84 -13.63
N ASN A 137 9.45 5.74 -14.18
CA ASN A 137 8.87 4.43 -14.02
C ASN A 137 9.80 3.52 -13.20
N ILE A 138 9.21 2.74 -12.30
CA ILE A 138 9.90 1.72 -11.50
C ILE A 138 9.17 0.38 -11.65
N LYS A 139 9.89 -0.75 -11.60
CA LYS A 139 9.25 -2.08 -11.63
C LYS A 139 8.48 -2.31 -10.33
N LYS A 140 7.19 -2.69 -10.44
CA LYS A 140 6.32 -2.95 -9.29
C LYS A 140 6.92 -3.93 -8.28
N LYS A 141 7.63 -4.96 -8.74
CA LYS A 141 8.26 -5.96 -7.87
C LYS A 141 9.31 -5.40 -6.89
N TYR A 142 9.81 -4.19 -7.12
CA TYR A 142 10.82 -3.54 -6.26
C TYR A 142 10.22 -2.56 -5.25
N VAL A 143 8.91 -2.42 -5.23
CA VAL A 143 8.20 -1.51 -4.31
C VAL A 143 7.17 -2.25 -3.46
N TRP A 144 6.76 -1.63 -2.38
CA TRP A 144 5.63 -2.01 -1.54
C TRP A 144 4.71 -0.80 -1.32
N GLY A 145 3.40 -1.01 -1.17
CA GLY A 145 2.39 0.05 -0.98
C GLY A 145 1.32 0.07 -2.08
N THR A 146 1.25 -0.99 -2.88
CA THR A 146 0.23 -1.22 -3.91
C THR A 146 0.01 -2.72 -4.12
N ASP A 147 -1.17 -3.10 -4.60
CA ASP A 147 -1.52 -4.45 -5.06
C ASP A 147 -0.97 -4.75 -6.45
#